data_60caa5cdde1a26e7cccc7a23c126fbe1
#
_entry.id   60caa5cdde1a26e7cccc7a23c126fbe1
#
_cell.length_a   1.000
_cell.length_b   1.000
_cell.length_c   1.000
_cell.angle_alpha   90.00
_cell.angle_beta   90.00
_cell.angle_gamma   90.00
#
_symmetry.space_group_name_H-M   'P 1'
#
loop_
_entity.id
_entity.type
_entity.pdbx_description
1 polymer ?
#
loop_
_entity_poly.entity_id
_entity_poly.type
_entity_poly.pdbx_seq_one_letter_code
_entity_poly.pdbx_strand_id
1 'polypeptide(L)'
;MNIPKIVKSSSADLDKVKSVLTLGFSSDALLRWVFPDASSYLKCFDIWMEEFSKIAFENNIVYSEENFFGSSLWHPPGVEFDNSVLGPTFEYIPADRVEVVIKFFEEFEKYHPEDAWYLPFIAVDPSQ
;
A
#
# COMPACT_ATOMS: atom_id res chain seq x y z
N MET A 1 22.81 -14.90 14.14
CA MET A 1 21.60 -14.29 13.56
C MET A 1 22.01 -13.46 12.34
N ASN A 2 21.43 -13.74 11.19
CA ASN A 2 21.67 -12.93 10.00
C ASN A 2 20.75 -11.71 10.03
N ILE A 3 21.34 -10.52 9.97
CA ILE A 3 20.59 -9.29 9.89
C ILE A 3 20.13 -9.13 8.44
N PRO A 4 18.82 -8.96 8.18
CA PRO A 4 18.32 -8.73 6.83
C PRO A 4 18.96 -7.49 6.22
N LYS A 5 19.35 -7.59 4.96
CA LYS A 5 19.92 -6.45 4.23
C LYS A 5 18.79 -5.70 3.51
N ILE A 6 18.69 -4.42 3.81
CA ILE A 6 17.69 -3.54 3.20
C ILE A 6 18.34 -2.75 2.08
N VAL A 7 17.70 -2.73 0.92
CA VAL A 7 18.20 -2.05 -0.28
C VAL A 7 17.11 -1.17 -0.88
N LYS A 8 17.50 -0.16 -1.63
CA LYS A 8 16.55 0.61 -2.44
C LYS A 8 16.13 -0.21 -3.65
N SER A 9 14.83 -0.30 -3.86
CA SER A 9 14.26 -0.94 -5.06
C SER A 9 14.12 0.09 -6.18
N SER A 10 14.29 -0.36 -7.41
CA SER A 10 14.01 0.44 -8.59
C SER A 10 12.62 0.12 -9.14
N SER A 11 12.13 0.93 -10.08
CA SER A 11 10.83 0.69 -10.74
C SER A 11 10.78 -0.65 -11.48
N ALA A 12 11.93 -1.21 -11.85
CA ALA A 12 12.00 -2.56 -12.44
C ALA A 12 11.57 -3.66 -11.45
N ASP A 13 11.56 -3.37 -10.16
CA ASP A 13 11.18 -4.32 -9.09
C ASP A 13 9.70 -4.22 -8.71
N LEU A 14 8.91 -3.40 -9.39
CA LEU A 14 7.52 -3.11 -9.04
C LEU A 14 6.70 -4.38 -8.79
N ASP A 15 6.78 -5.36 -9.67
CA ASP A 15 6.00 -6.60 -9.54
C ASP A 15 6.37 -7.39 -8.27
N LYS A 16 7.64 -7.42 -7.92
CA LYS A 16 8.12 -8.10 -6.70
C LYS A 16 7.65 -7.37 -5.44
N VAL A 17 7.72 -6.03 -5.46
CA VAL A 17 7.24 -5.18 -4.36
C VAL A 17 5.74 -5.36 -4.15
N LYS A 18 4.95 -5.29 -5.23
CA LYS A 18 3.50 -5.50 -5.17
C LYS A 18 3.16 -6.90 -4.64
N SER A 19 3.88 -7.91 -5.06
CA SER A 19 3.65 -9.29 -4.64
C SER A 19 3.85 -9.49 -3.14
N VAL A 20 4.96 -9.00 -2.59
CA VAL A 20 5.23 -9.16 -1.16
C VAL A 20 4.27 -8.35 -0.30
N LEU A 21 3.89 -7.15 -0.73
CA LEU A 21 2.90 -6.34 -0.02
C LEU A 21 1.51 -6.99 -0.07
N THR A 22 1.11 -7.53 -1.20
CA THR A 22 -0.17 -8.23 -1.35
C THR A 22 -0.26 -9.46 -0.42
N LEU A 23 0.82 -10.24 -0.35
CA LEU A 23 0.89 -11.39 0.57
C LEU A 23 0.86 -10.93 2.03
N GLY A 24 1.62 -9.89 2.37
CA GLY A 24 1.72 -9.39 3.74
C GLY A 24 0.41 -8.84 4.28
N PHE A 25 -0.43 -8.25 3.43
CA PHE A 25 -1.73 -7.69 3.82
C PHE A 25 -2.91 -8.64 3.57
N SER A 26 -2.67 -9.86 3.12
CA SER A 26 -3.73 -10.81 2.73
C SER A 26 -4.67 -11.20 3.87
N SER A 27 -4.26 -11.06 5.11
CA SER A 27 -5.09 -11.31 6.29
C SER A 27 -5.26 -10.06 7.17
N ASP A 28 -4.96 -8.87 6.64
CA ASP A 28 -5.13 -7.63 7.38
C ASP A 28 -6.63 -7.36 7.63
N ALA A 29 -6.96 -7.09 8.89
CA ALA A 29 -8.35 -6.93 9.30
C ALA A 29 -9.08 -5.80 8.57
N LEU A 30 -8.43 -4.64 8.38
CA LEU A 30 -9.03 -3.50 7.70
C LEU A 30 -9.19 -3.76 6.20
N LEU A 31 -8.13 -4.18 5.52
CA LEU A 31 -8.17 -4.39 4.07
C LEU A 31 -9.10 -5.53 3.68
N ARG A 32 -9.19 -6.60 4.49
CA ARG A 32 -10.12 -7.69 4.23
C ARG A 32 -11.56 -7.35 4.63
N TRP A 33 -11.75 -6.34 5.49
CA TRP A 33 -13.07 -5.76 5.73
C TRP A 33 -13.52 -4.90 4.56
N VAL A 34 -12.61 -4.15 3.95
CA VAL A 34 -12.87 -3.35 2.75
C VAL A 34 -13.11 -4.25 1.53
N PHE A 35 -12.29 -5.28 1.34
CA PHE A 35 -12.39 -6.25 0.25
C PHE A 35 -12.47 -7.67 0.82
N PRO A 36 -13.64 -8.10 1.32
CA PRO A 36 -13.77 -9.41 1.96
C PRO A 36 -13.67 -10.58 1.01
N ASP A 37 -14.06 -10.39 -0.26
CA ASP A 37 -13.92 -11.40 -1.29
C ASP A 37 -12.46 -11.49 -1.76
N ALA A 38 -11.92 -12.72 -1.80
CA ALA A 38 -10.51 -12.93 -2.16
C ALA A 38 -10.16 -12.41 -3.55
N SER A 39 -11.02 -12.65 -4.52
CA SER A 39 -10.83 -12.20 -5.90
C SER A 39 -10.82 -10.68 -6.00
N SER A 40 -11.76 -10.02 -5.32
CA SER A 40 -11.82 -8.56 -5.25
C SER A 40 -10.60 -7.97 -4.54
N TYR A 41 -10.17 -8.58 -3.44
CA TYR A 41 -8.97 -8.16 -2.72
C TYR A 41 -7.74 -8.19 -3.65
N LEU A 42 -7.50 -9.31 -4.31
CA LEU A 42 -6.33 -9.47 -5.17
C LEU A 42 -6.33 -8.47 -6.33
N LYS A 43 -7.49 -8.22 -6.92
CA LYS A 43 -7.63 -7.26 -8.02
C LYS A 43 -7.47 -5.82 -7.56
N CYS A 44 -8.19 -5.43 -6.51
CA CYS A 44 -8.23 -4.04 -6.05
C CYS A 44 -6.97 -3.64 -5.30
N PHE A 45 -6.42 -4.51 -4.47
CA PHE A 45 -5.18 -4.22 -3.76
C PHE A 45 -4.00 -4.07 -4.72
N ASP A 46 -4.00 -4.80 -5.83
CA ASP A 46 -3.01 -4.62 -6.88
C ASP A 46 -3.06 -3.18 -7.44
N ILE A 47 -4.25 -2.66 -7.71
CA ILE A 47 -4.45 -1.29 -8.17
C ILE A 47 -3.96 -0.29 -7.11
N TRP A 48 -4.29 -0.50 -5.85
CA TRP A 48 -3.84 0.35 -4.75
C TRP A 48 -2.31 0.35 -4.65
N MET A 49 -1.69 -0.82 -4.71
CA MET A 49 -0.22 -0.90 -4.66
C MET A 49 0.44 -0.22 -5.84
N GLU A 50 -0.13 -0.33 -7.03
CA GLU A 50 0.33 0.39 -8.22
C GLU A 50 0.34 1.90 -7.97
N GLU A 51 -0.78 2.46 -7.51
CA GLU A 51 -0.94 3.90 -7.33
C GLU A 51 -0.06 4.46 -6.19
N PHE A 52 -0.02 3.78 -5.04
CA PHE A 52 0.84 4.19 -3.92
C PHE A 52 2.33 4.04 -4.26
N SER A 53 2.68 3.03 -5.05
CA SER A 53 4.06 2.80 -5.47
C SER A 53 4.60 3.88 -6.40
N LYS A 54 3.75 4.47 -7.26
CA LYS A 54 4.20 5.52 -8.19
C LYS A 54 4.91 6.65 -7.47
N ILE A 55 4.32 7.19 -6.42
CA ILE A 55 4.92 8.28 -5.64
C ILE A 55 6.23 7.82 -5.01
N ALA A 56 6.25 6.63 -4.42
CA ALA A 56 7.43 6.12 -3.74
C ALA A 56 8.60 5.89 -4.72
N PHE A 57 8.35 5.30 -5.89
CA PHE A 57 9.38 5.09 -6.90
C PHE A 57 9.86 6.40 -7.55
N GLU A 58 8.95 7.35 -7.81
CA GLU A 58 9.31 8.67 -8.35
C GLU A 58 10.28 9.42 -7.44
N ASN A 59 10.19 9.18 -6.14
CA ASN A 59 11.04 9.82 -5.14
C ASN A 59 12.19 8.92 -4.66
N ASN A 60 12.39 7.74 -5.26
CA ASN A 60 13.44 6.77 -4.91
C ASN A 60 13.40 6.31 -3.45
N ILE A 61 12.20 6.10 -2.89
CA ILE A 61 11.99 5.74 -1.49
C ILE A 61 11.14 4.49 -1.31
N VAL A 62 11.40 3.50 -2.14
CA VAL A 62 10.94 2.12 -1.94
C VAL A 62 12.13 1.31 -1.42
N TYR A 63 11.96 0.74 -0.24
CA TYR A 63 12.99 -0.08 0.40
C TYR A 63 12.49 -1.51 0.55
N SER A 64 13.35 -2.47 0.22
CA SER A 64 13.01 -3.89 0.32
C SER A 64 14.18 -4.65 0.96
N GLU A 65 13.86 -5.78 1.59
CA GLU A 65 14.88 -6.77 1.89
C GLU A 65 15.44 -7.29 0.55
N GLU A 66 16.74 -7.59 0.48
CA GLU A 66 17.42 -7.87 -0.80
C GLU A 66 16.82 -9.04 -1.62
N ASN A 67 16.10 -9.94 -0.97
CA ASN A 67 15.40 -11.06 -1.61
C ASN A 67 13.88 -10.85 -1.70
N PHE A 68 13.41 -9.64 -1.44
CA PHE A 68 11.98 -9.27 -1.43
C PHE A 68 11.13 -10.05 -0.43
N PHE A 69 11.71 -10.39 0.72
CA PHE A 69 10.96 -10.96 1.84
C PHE A 69 10.14 -9.91 2.59
N GLY A 70 10.39 -8.65 2.33
CA GLY A 70 9.63 -7.52 2.85
C GLY A 70 9.87 -6.28 2.01
N SER A 71 8.90 -5.36 2.01
CA SER A 71 9.00 -4.08 1.30
C SER A 71 8.27 -2.99 2.05
N SER A 72 8.71 -1.73 1.84
CA SER A 72 8.06 -0.55 2.37
C SER A 72 7.97 0.53 1.30
N LEU A 73 6.81 1.21 1.27
CA LEU A 73 6.55 2.36 0.41
C LEU A 73 6.52 3.61 1.27
N TRP A 74 7.28 4.63 0.90
CA TRP A 74 7.32 5.89 1.64
C TRP A 74 6.87 7.05 0.77
N HIS A 75 6.18 8.01 1.37
CA HIS A 75 5.82 9.27 0.73
C HIS A 75 6.51 10.41 1.49
N PRO A 76 7.28 11.27 0.80
CA PRO A 76 8.01 12.35 1.47
C PRO A 76 7.10 13.49 1.90
N PRO A 77 7.57 14.35 2.82
CA PRO A 77 6.84 15.56 3.19
C PRO A 77 6.49 16.41 1.96
N GLY A 78 5.30 17.01 1.96
CA GLY A 78 4.84 17.89 0.91
C GLY A 78 4.32 17.22 -0.35
N VAL A 79 4.33 15.90 -0.41
CA VAL A 79 3.73 15.14 -1.52
C VAL A 79 2.33 14.72 -1.13
N GLU A 80 1.35 15.09 -1.97
CA GLU A 80 -0.04 14.72 -1.77
C GLU A 80 -0.39 13.49 -2.62
N PHE A 81 -1.18 12.58 -2.05
CA PHE A 81 -1.73 11.44 -2.76
C PHE A 81 -3.17 11.76 -3.18
N ASP A 82 -3.46 11.67 -4.48
CA ASP A 82 -4.80 11.86 -5.00
C ASP A 82 -5.62 10.57 -4.82
N ASN A 83 -6.45 10.53 -3.79
CA ASN A 83 -7.29 9.36 -3.49
C ASN A 83 -8.30 9.02 -4.60
N SER A 84 -8.59 9.96 -5.51
CA SER A 84 -9.55 9.72 -6.60
C SER A 84 -9.10 8.60 -7.55
N VAL A 85 -7.78 8.32 -7.62
CA VAL A 85 -7.24 7.22 -8.43
C VAL A 85 -7.69 5.85 -7.93
N LEU A 86 -8.14 5.75 -6.69
CA LEU A 86 -8.67 4.52 -6.10
C LEU A 86 -10.17 4.32 -6.38
N GLY A 87 -10.84 5.33 -6.94
CA GLY A 87 -12.28 5.30 -7.22
C GLY A 87 -12.78 4.06 -7.94
N PRO A 88 -12.10 3.58 -9.02
CA PRO A 88 -12.53 2.37 -9.73
C PRO A 88 -12.63 1.11 -8.89
N THR A 89 -11.95 1.05 -7.74
CA THR A 89 -12.02 -0.11 -6.84
C THR A 89 -13.22 -0.09 -5.90
N PHE A 90 -13.88 1.06 -5.77
CA PHE A 90 -14.97 1.24 -4.81
C PHE A 90 -16.22 0.43 -5.15
N GLU A 91 -16.43 0.07 -6.42
CA GLU A 91 -17.52 -0.82 -6.82
C GLU A 91 -17.38 -2.24 -6.24
N TYR A 92 -16.16 -2.63 -5.81
CA TYR A 92 -15.88 -3.93 -5.20
C TYR A 92 -15.97 -3.91 -3.67
N ILE A 93 -16.21 -2.73 -3.08
CA ILE A 93 -16.43 -2.60 -1.65
C ILE A 93 -17.90 -2.88 -1.37
N PRO A 94 -18.26 -3.66 -0.34
CA PRO A 94 -19.67 -3.85 0.03
C PRO A 94 -20.37 -2.51 0.20
N ALA A 95 -21.57 -2.37 -0.40
CA ALA A 95 -22.28 -1.10 -0.49
C ALA A 95 -22.49 -0.41 0.86
N ASP A 96 -22.70 -1.17 1.93
CA ASP A 96 -22.90 -0.66 3.29
C ASP A 96 -21.61 -0.17 3.96
N ARG A 97 -20.45 -0.38 3.33
CA ARG A 97 -19.14 0.01 3.86
C ARG A 97 -18.50 1.18 3.11
N VAL A 98 -19.01 1.52 1.93
CA VAL A 98 -18.40 2.57 1.07
C VAL A 98 -18.31 3.91 1.79
N GLU A 99 -19.38 4.36 2.46
CA GLU A 99 -19.40 5.63 3.18
C GLU A 99 -18.35 5.67 4.29
N VAL A 100 -18.18 4.56 5.00
CA VAL A 100 -17.19 4.46 6.08
C VAL A 100 -15.77 4.57 5.52
N VAL A 101 -15.50 3.92 4.39
CA VAL A 101 -14.19 3.98 3.72
C VAL A 101 -13.89 5.40 3.24
N ILE A 102 -14.84 6.07 2.60
CA ILE A 102 -14.68 7.45 2.14
C ILE A 102 -14.39 8.37 3.33
N LYS A 103 -15.15 8.23 4.40
CA LYS A 103 -14.96 9.03 5.61
C LYS A 103 -13.61 8.78 6.27
N PHE A 104 -13.12 7.55 6.24
CA PHE A 104 -11.79 7.22 6.73
C PHE A 104 -10.71 8.00 5.97
N PHE A 105 -10.78 8.03 4.64
CA PHE A 105 -9.82 8.79 3.83
C PHE A 105 -9.91 10.30 4.08
N GLU A 106 -11.11 10.84 4.19
CA GLU A 106 -11.32 12.27 4.48
C GLU A 106 -10.73 12.67 5.83
N GLU A 107 -10.97 11.88 6.88
CA GLU A 107 -10.43 12.12 8.21
C GLU A 107 -8.92 11.95 8.23
N PHE A 108 -8.40 10.98 7.50
CA PHE A 108 -6.96 10.78 7.39
C PHE A 108 -6.26 11.99 6.77
N GLU A 109 -6.79 12.52 5.66
CA GLU A 109 -6.25 13.74 5.02
C GLU A 109 -6.26 14.94 5.96
N LYS A 110 -7.36 15.10 6.69
CA LYS A 110 -7.55 16.22 7.63
C LYS A 110 -6.50 16.25 8.75
N TYR A 111 -6.06 15.09 9.22
CA TYR A 111 -5.11 14.99 10.33
C TYR A 111 -3.69 14.61 9.91
N HIS A 112 -3.44 14.47 8.61
CA HIS A 112 -2.12 14.14 8.09
C HIS A 112 -1.20 15.38 8.16
N PRO A 113 -0.06 15.31 8.90
CA PRO A 113 0.87 16.44 8.95
C PRO A 113 1.54 16.68 7.60
N GLU A 114 1.54 17.92 7.11
CA GLU A 114 2.13 18.29 5.82
C GLU A 114 3.66 18.15 5.78
N ASP A 115 4.31 18.27 6.91
CA ASP A 115 5.76 18.25 7.06
C ASP A 115 6.32 16.90 7.54
N ALA A 116 5.50 15.86 7.55
CA ALA A 116 5.88 14.54 8.01
C ALA A 116 6.08 13.56 6.87
N TRP A 117 6.98 12.59 7.05
CA TRP A 117 7.07 11.41 6.23
C TRP A 117 5.86 10.52 6.47
N TYR A 118 5.35 9.93 5.40
CA TYR A 118 4.22 9.01 5.47
C TYR A 118 4.66 7.62 5.00
N LEU A 119 4.31 6.61 5.80
CA LEU A 119 4.54 5.20 5.48
C LEU A 119 3.18 4.52 5.24
N PRO A 120 2.63 4.57 4.02
CA PRO A 120 1.34 3.97 3.75
C PRO A 120 1.34 2.44 3.87
N PHE A 121 2.41 1.78 3.42
CA PHE A 121 2.46 0.32 3.43
C PHE A 121 3.85 -0.20 3.76
N ILE A 122 3.89 -1.14 4.68
CA ILE A 122 5.06 -1.95 4.99
C ILE A 122 4.58 -3.36 5.33
N ALA A 123 5.20 -4.37 4.75
CA ALA A 123 4.85 -5.75 5.04
C ALA A 123 6.00 -6.70 4.79
N VAL A 124 5.90 -7.85 5.43
CA VAL A 124 6.81 -9.00 5.28
C VAL A 124 6.01 -10.17 4.75
N ASP A 125 6.62 -10.98 3.89
CA ASP A 125 6.04 -12.23 3.42
C ASP A 125 5.72 -13.10 4.64
N PRO A 126 4.45 -13.55 4.82
CA PRO A 126 4.05 -14.34 5.99
C PRO A 126 4.81 -15.66 6.17
N SER A 127 5.45 -16.15 5.12
CA SER A 127 6.25 -17.38 5.20
C SER A 127 7.64 -17.16 5.80
N GLN A 128 8.02 -15.93 6.06
CA GLN A 128 9.35 -15.61 6.62
C GLN A 128 9.34 -15.43 8.13
#